data_d0d122fbbbbb26a612d86454c3cc65ac
#
_entry.id   d0d122fbbbbb26a612d86454c3cc65ac
#
_cell.length_a   1.000
_cell.length_b   1.000
_cell.length_c   1.000
_cell.angle_alpha   90.00
_cell.angle_beta   90.00
_cell.angle_gamma   90.00
#
_symmetry.space_group_name_H-M   'P 1'
#
loop_
_entity.id
_entity.type
_entity.pdbx_description
1 polymer ?
#
loop_
_entity_poly.entity_id
_entity_poly.type
_entity_poly.pdbx_seq_one_letter_code
_entity_poly.pdbx_strand_id
1 'polypeptide(L)'
;MRNMGNFSPALQKLEFEKIIRRIIQLATSEPGKTSCSQITPLTDLPAITLELDRVTQMKELLIIEGSLPLDGLKDVSGILKKCGIENHLLTPGELLDVASALRVSRTMAGFLSRRKEKIPAIQPL
;
A
#
# COMPACT_ATOMS: atom_id res chain seq x y z
N MET A 1 -11.32 12.56 9.37
CA MET A 1 -10.58 13.83 9.21
C MET A 1 -9.66 14.00 10.41
N ARG A 2 -8.42 13.54 10.34
CA ARG A 2 -7.43 13.73 11.41
C ARG A 2 -6.77 15.10 11.27
N ASN A 3 -6.65 15.79 12.38
CA ASN A 3 -6.25 17.19 12.55
C ASN A 3 -4.84 17.47 11.95
N MET A 4 -4.75 17.83 10.68
CA MET A 4 -3.51 18.25 10.01
C MET A 4 -3.10 19.70 10.34
N GLY A 5 -3.94 20.43 11.07
CA GLY A 5 -3.77 21.88 11.28
C GLY A 5 -2.55 22.30 12.09
N ASN A 6 -2.04 21.48 13.01
CA ASN A 6 -0.97 21.89 13.94
C ASN A 6 0.47 21.56 13.47
N PHE A 7 0.64 20.70 12.46
CA PHE A 7 1.98 20.29 12.00
C PHE A 7 2.50 21.03 10.78
N SER A 8 1.66 21.82 10.11
CA SER A 8 1.99 22.44 8.81
C SER A 8 3.33 23.22 8.79
N PRO A 9 3.63 24.14 9.74
CA PRO A 9 4.89 24.87 9.71
C PRO A 9 6.11 23.99 9.99
N ALA A 10 6.00 23.02 10.90
CA ALA A 10 7.07 22.08 11.22
C ALA A 10 7.36 21.16 10.05
N LEU A 11 6.33 20.64 9.39
CA LEU A 11 6.46 19.78 8.22
C LEU A 11 7.11 20.48 7.03
N GLN A 12 6.81 21.78 6.84
CA GLN A 12 7.47 22.60 5.83
C GLN A 12 8.96 22.78 6.13
N LYS A 13 9.32 23.12 7.39
CA LYS A 13 10.73 23.27 7.80
C LYS A 13 11.52 21.98 7.69
N LEU A 14 10.88 20.83 7.97
CA LEU A 14 11.47 19.50 7.84
C LEU A 14 11.44 18.96 6.40
N GLU A 15 10.90 19.72 5.46
CA GLU A 15 10.78 19.32 4.06
C GLU A 15 10.07 17.95 3.88
N PHE A 16 9.09 17.66 4.73
CA PHE A 16 8.39 16.37 4.78
C PHE A 16 7.83 15.96 3.41
N GLU A 17 7.30 16.90 2.64
CA GLU A 17 6.80 16.65 1.29
C GLU A 17 7.87 16.11 0.33
N LYS A 18 9.13 16.50 0.51
CA LYS A 18 10.22 15.97 -0.32
C LYS A 18 10.46 14.50 -0.02
N ILE A 19 10.36 14.11 1.25
CA ILE A 19 10.46 12.71 1.68
C ILE A 19 9.31 11.91 1.06
N ILE A 20 8.07 12.38 1.19
CA ILE A 20 6.90 11.71 0.61
C ILE A 20 7.02 11.56 -0.91
N ARG A 21 7.42 12.61 -1.62
CA ARG A 21 7.66 12.52 -3.08
C ARG A 21 8.71 11.46 -3.42
N ARG A 22 9.77 11.35 -2.63
CA ARG A 22 10.80 10.32 -2.84
C ARG A 22 10.25 8.92 -2.64
N ILE A 23 9.43 8.71 -1.60
CA ILE A 23 8.76 7.43 -1.35
C ILE A 23 7.82 7.07 -2.51
N ILE A 24 7.01 8.02 -2.98
CA ILE A 24 6.11 7.82 -4.13
C ILE A 24 6.89 7.41 -5.39
N GLN A 25 8.05 8.00 -5.64
CA GLN A 25 8.90 7.64 -6.78
C GLN A 25 9.43 6.20 -6.72
N LEU A 26 9.60 5.66 -5.50
CA LEU A 26 10.06 4.29 -5.28
C LEU A 26 8.91 3.26 -5.35
N ALA A 27 7.66 3.71 -5.23
CA ALA A 27 6.50 2.85 -5.31
C ALA A 27 6.28 2.37 -6.75
N THR A 28 6.17 1.06 -6.94
CA THR A 28 6.06 0.41 -8.26
C THR A 28 4.62 0.27 -8.76
N SER A 29 3.64 0.39 -7.87
CA SER A 29 2.21 0.24 -8.21
C SER A 29 1.44 1.53 -7.98
N GLU A 30 0.41 1.80 -8.78
CA GLU A 30 -0.45 2.98 -8.59
C GLU A 30 -1.18 2.98 -7.24
N PRO A 31 -1.77 1.86 -6.76
CA PRO A 31 -2.31 1.82 -5.40
C PRO A 31 -1.27 2.13 -4.32
N GLY A 32 -0.03 1.65 -4.50
CA GLY A 32 1.09 1.96 -3.60
C GLY A 32 1.42 3.46 -3.58
N LYS A 33 1.51 4.10 -4.74
CA LYS A 33 1.74 5.55 -4.85
C LYS A 33 0.63 6.35 -4.14
N THR A 34 -0.62 5.96 -4.36
CA THR A 34 -1.78 6.57 -3.69
C THR A 34 -1.67 6.44 -2.18
N SER A 35 -1.36 5.25 -1.66
CA SER A 35 -1.17 5.01 -0.23
C SER A 35 -0.01 5.84 0.34
N CYS A 36 1.12 5.92 -0.38
CA CYS A 36 2.26 6.74 0.02
C CYS A 36 1.92 8.24 0.10
N SER A 37 1.08 8.75 -0.80
CA SER A 37 0.65 10.15 -0.79
C SER A 37 -0.22 10.53 0.41
N GLN A 38 -0.81 9.53 1.08
CA GLN A 38 -1.69 9.70 2.25
C GLN A 38 -0.94 9.57 3.59
N ILE A 39 0.38 9.32 3.56
CA ILE A 39 1.19 9.20 4.78
C ILE A 39 1.19 10.52 5.52
N THR A 40 0.85 10.47 6.80
CA THR A 40 0.89 11.61 7.72
C THR A 40 1.69 11.25 8.97
N PRO A 41 2.32 12.22 9.64
CA PRO A 41 3.00 11.97 10.89
C PRO A 41 2.06 11.40 11.95
N LEU A 42 2.55 10.43 12.71
CA LEU A 42 1.86 9.85 13.86
C LEU A 42 2.40 10.46 15.14
N THR A 43 1.55 10.59 16.16
CA THR A 43 1.91 11.13 17.49
C THR A 43 1.69 10.11 18.60
N ASP A 44 0.97 9.03 18.32
CA ASP A 44 0.69 7.97 19.29
C ASP A 44 1.84 6.96 19.29
N LEU A 45 2.50 6.78 20.43
CA LEU A 45 3.69 5.94 20.53
C LEU A 45 3.43 4.47 20.17
N PRO A 46 2.35 3.82 20.63
CA PRO A 46 2.02 2.45 20.20
C PRO A 46 1.82 2.34 18.70
N ALA A 47 1.12 3.29 18.06
CA ALA A 47 0.92 3.30 16.62
C ALA A 47 2.24 3.48 15.85
N ILE A 48 3.11 4.39 16.33
CA ILE A 48 4.45 4.59 15.74
C ILE A 48 5.27 3.31 15.82
N THR A 49 5.30 2.66 16.99
CA THR A 49 6.07 1.42 17.18
C THR A 49 5.57 0.33 16.24
N LEU A 50 4.26 0.15 16.14
CA LEU A 50 3.67 -0.85 15.22
C LEU A 50 4.04 -0.59 13.75
N GLU A 51 3.98 0.67 13.29
CA GLU A 51 4.35 1.00 11.91
C GLU A 51 5.86 0.81 11.66
N LEU A 52 6.72 1.13 12.63
CA LEU A 52 8.16 0.87 12.53
C LEU A 52 8.46 -0.63 12.48
N ASP A 53 7.77 -1.44 13.28
CA ASP A 53 7.89 -2.90 13.24
C ASP A 53 7.46 -3.46 11.89
N ARG A 54 6.36 -2.97 11.31
CA ARG A 54 5.91 -3.34 9.96
C ARG A 54 6.96 -3.04 8.90
N VAL A 55 7.54 -1.84 8.93
CA VAL A 55 8.60 -1.45 8.00
C VAL A 55 9.84 -2.32 8.17
N THR A 56 10.25 -2.59 9.40
CA THR A 56 11.41 -3.43 9.72
C THR A 56 11.20 -4.84 9.21
N GLN A 57 10.07 -5.47 9.51
CA GLN A 57 9.75 -6.83 9.07
C GLN A 57 9.66 -6.92 7.54
N MET A 58 9.07 -5.93 6.88
CA MET A 58 9.01 -5.90 5.42
C MET A 58 10.41 -5.74 4.79
N LYS A 59 11.26 -4.90 5.38
CA LYS A 59 12.65 -4.74 4.95
C LYS A 59 13.43 -6.04 5.07
N GLU A 60 13.33 -6.73 6.20
CA GLU A 60 13.99 -8.02 6.42
C GLU A 60 13.48 -9.08 5.44
N LEU A 61 12.17 -9.12 5.21
CA LEU A 61 11.57 -10.01 4.23
C LEU A 61 12.13 -9.76 2.83
N LEU A 62 12.24 -8.50 2.40
CA LEU A 62 12.80 -8.14 1.09
C LEU A 62 14.28 -8.50 0.97
N ILE A 63 15.06 -8.39 2.04
CA ILE A 63 16.48 -8.81 2.05
C ILE A 63 16.59 -10.32 1.80
N ILE A 64 15.71 -11.12 2.39
CA ILE A 64 15.74 -12.58 2.28
C ILE A 64 15.18 -13.06 0.92
N GLU A 65 14.07 -12.49 0.48
CA GLU A 65 13.29 -12.97 -0.69
C GLU A 65 13.68 -12.25 -2.00
N GLY A 66 14.37 -11.12 -1.90
CA GLY A 66 14.77 -10.28 -3.04
C GLY A 66 13.64 -9.42 -3.60
N SER A 67 12.45 -9.96 -3.80
CA SER A 67 11.30 -9.22 -4.33
C SER A 67 9.97 -9.79 -3.83
N LEU A 68 8.93 -8.96 -3.90
CA LEU A 68 7.55 -9.39 -3.65
C LEU A 68 6.85 -9.78 -4.96
N PRO A 69 5.95 -10.77 -4.93
CA PRO A 69 5.20 -11.20 -6.12
C PRO A 69 4.06 -10.23 -6.46
N LEU A 70 4.42 -9.02 -6.88
CA LEU A 70 3.48 -7.94 -7.23
C LEU A 70 3.35 -7.73 -8.75
N ASP A 71 3.99 -8.57 -9.56
CA ASP A 71 3.96 -8.45 -11.01
C ASP A 71 2.53 -8.56 -11.56
N GLY A 72 2.16 -7.59 -12.39
CA GLY A 72 0.82 -7.54 -12.98
C GLY A 72 -0.25 -6.96 -12.06
N LEU A 73 0.12 -6.36 -10.91
CA LEU A 73 -0.83 -5.63 -10.07
C LEU A 73 -1.40 -4.44 -10.83
N LYS A 74 -2.73 -4.43 -10.98
CA LYS A 74 -3.49 -3.36 -11.63
C LYS A 74 -4.30 -2.58 -10.60
N ASP A 75 -4.43 -1.27 -10.81
CA ASP A 75 -5.40 -0.47 -10.08
C ASP A 75 -6.78 -0.69 -10.67
N VAL A 76 -7.61 -1.40 -9.93
CA VAL A 76 -9.00 -1.70 -10.32
C VAL A 76 -10.02 -0.83 -9.59
N SER A 77 -9.61 0.17 -8.83
CA SER A 77 -10.48 1.04 -8.03
C SER A 77 -11.55 1.72 -8.89
N GLY A 78 -11.16 2.22 -10.07
CA GLY A 78 -12.08 2.83 -11.03
C GLY A 78 -13.08 1.82 -11.60
N ILE A 79 -12.63 0.60 -11.87
CA ILE A 79 -13.47 -0.48 -12.40
C ILE A 79 -14.51 -0.91 -11.36
N LEU A 80 -14.08 -1.07 -10.09
CA LEU A 80 -14.97 -1.44 -9.00
C LEU A 80 -16.06 -0.37 -8.75
N LYS A 81 -15.72 0.91 -8.88
CA LYS A 81 -16.72 1.99 -8.80
C LYS A 81 -17.77 1.89 -9.92
N LYS A 82 -17.35 1.52 -11.13
CA LYS A 82 -18.27 1.31 -12.27
C LYS A 82 -19.21 0.12 -12.03
N CYS A 83 -18.75 -0.95 -11.38
CA CYS A 83 -19.59 -2.09 -11.06
C CYS A 83 -20.79 -1.74 -10.14
N GLY A 84 -20.71 -0.66 -9.37
CA GLY A 84 -21.81 -0.16 -8.55
C GLY A 84 -22.87 0.65 -9.32
N ILE A 85 -22.67 0.91 -10.60
CA ILE A 85 -23.61 1.67 -11.44
C ILE A 85 -24.55 0.69 -12.13
N GLU A 86 -25.85 0.89 -11.94
CA GLU A 86 -26.90 0.07 -12.54
C GLU A 86 -26.80 0.08 -14.08
N ASN A 87 -26.92 -1.09 -14.73
CA ASN A 87 -26.80 -1.28 -16.18
C ASN A 87 -25.42 -0.94 -16.78
N HIS A 88 -24.36 -0.84 -15.98
CA HIS A 88 -23.01 -0.68 -16.50
C HIS A 88 -22.35 -2.04 -16.73
N LEU A 89 -21.92 -2.30 -17.96
CA LEU A 89 -21.20 -3.52 -18.32
C LEU A 89 -19.69 -3.24 -18.37
N LEU A 90 -18.92 -4.14 -17.80
CA LEU A 90 -17.46 -4.08 -17.89
C LEU A 90 -17.00 -4.56 -19.27
N THR A 91 -16.01 -3.90 -19.81
CA THR A 91 -15.34 -4.36 -21.03
C THR A 91 -14.51 -5.61 -20.76
N PRO A 92 -14.20 -6.44 -21.78
CA PRO A 92 -13.31 -7.59 -21.63
C PRO A 92 -11.94 -7.22 -21.06
N GLY A 93 -11.38 -6.06 -21.40
CA GLY A 93 -10.13 -5.56 -20.87
C GLY A 93 -10.21 -5.26 -19.36
N GLU A 94 -11.29 -4.61 -18.92
CA GLU A 94 -11.54 -4.35 -17.49
C GLU A 94 -11.70 -5.65 -16.70
N LEU A 95 -12.34 -6.66 -17.25
CA LEU A 95 -12.45 -7.99 -16.63
C LEU A 95 -11.09 -8.66 -16.50
N LEU A 96 -10.21 -8.54 -17.49
CA LEU A 96 -8.84 -9.06 -17.44
C LEU A 96 -8.00 -8.33 -16.39
N ASP A 97 -8.15 -7.02 -16.23
CA ASP A 97 -7.46 -6.24 -15.21
C ASP A 97 -7.90 -6.66 -13.80
N VAL A 98 -9.21 -6.87 -13.58
CA VAL A 98 -9.75 -7.41 -12.31
C VAL A 98 -9.20 -8.81 -12.04
N ALA A 99 -9.21 -9.69 -13.04
CA ALA A 99 -8.68 -11.05 -12.90
C ALA A 99 -7.17 -11.04 -12.56
N SER A 100 -6.39 -10.12 -13.16
CA SER A 100 -4.97 -9.94 -12.85
C SER A 100 -4.77 -9.48 -11.41
N ALA A 101 -5.51 -8.47 -10.97
CA ALA A 101 -5.44 -7.96 -9.60
C ALA A 101 -5.78 -9.06 -8.56
N LEU A 102 -6.83 -9.84 -8.80
CA LEU A 102 -7.23 -10.96 -7.93
C LEU A 102 -6.15 -12.05 -7.89
N ARG A 103 -5.51 -12.36 -9.02
CA ARG A 103 -4.41 -13.34 -9.07
C ARG A 103 -3.23 -12.88 -8.25
N VAL A 104 -2.80 -11.62 -8.39
CA VAL A 104 -1.70 -11.04 -7.62
C VAL A 104 -2.05 -11.03 -6.13
N SER A 105 -3.25 -10.59 -5.76
CA SER A 105 -3.73 -10.59 -4.37
C SER A 105 -3.68 -11.99 -3.75
N ARG A 106 -4.16 -13.00 -4.46
CA ARG A 106 -4.12 -14.40 -4.00
C ARG A 106 -2.68 -14.90 -3.83
N THR A 107 -1.81 -14.61 -4.78
CA THR A 107 -0.39 -14.99 -4.72
C THR A 107 0.29 -14.33 -3.54
N MET A 108 0.04 -13.03 -3.33
CA MET A 108 0.59 -12.26 -2.21
C MET A 108 0.08 -12.76 -0.86
N ALA A 109 -1.21 -13.03 -0.74
CA ALA A 109 -1.79 -13.60 0.47
C ALA A 109 -1.15 -14.96 0.83
N GLY A 110 -0.96 -15.83 -0.15
CA GLY A 110 -0.28 -17.11 0.04
C GLY A 110 1.21 -16.96 0.38
N PHE A 111 1.88 -15.95 -0.20
CA PHE A 111 3.27 -15.62 0.09
C PHE A 111 3.44 -15.16 1.55
N LEU A 112 2.61 -14.23 2.02
CA LEU A 112 2.64 -13.70 3.39
C LEU A 112 2.22 -14.77 4.41
N SER A 113 1.18 -15.54 4.13
CA SER A 113 0.69 -16.61 5.01
C SER A 113 1.75 -17.64 5.36
N ARG A 114 2.59 -18.02 4.39
CA ARG A 114 3.71 -18.96 4.63
C ARG A 114 4.83 -18.37 5.50
N ARG A 115 4.83 -17.07 5.73
CA ARG A 115 5.87 -16.32 6.46
C ARG A 115 5.34 -15.58 7.68
N LYS A 116 4.12 -15.87 8.09
CA LYS A 116 3.42 -15.18 9.18
C LYS A 116 4.22 -15.12 10.49
N GLU A 117 5.03 -16.13 10.77
CA GLU A 117 5.87 -16.17 11.98
C GLU A 117 7.03 -15.15 11.94
N LYS A 118 7.50 -14.80 10.72
CA LYS A 118 8.56 -13.81 10.52
C LYS A 118 8.06 -12.38 10.44
N ILE A 119 6.76 -12.21 10.18
CA ILE A 119 6.13 -10.90 9.96
C ILE A 119 4.87 -10.71 10.82
N PRO A 120 4.93 -10.92 12.15
CA PRO A 120 3.75 -10.84 13.01
C PRO A 120 3.07 -9.46 13.00
N ALA A 121 3.80 -8.36 12.77
CA ALA A 121 3.23 -7.02 12.67
C ALA A 121 2.50 -6.76 11.33
N ILE A 122 2.77 -7.58 10.30
CA ILE A 122 2.13 -7.51 8.98
C ILE A 122 1.07 -8.63 8.91
N GLN A 123 0.21 -8.74 9.90
CA GLN A 123 -0.89 -9.69 9.81
C GLN A 123 -1.87 -9.26 8.72
N PRO A 124 -2.38 -10.20 7.89
CA PRO A 124 -3.42 -9.86 6.95
C PRO A 124 -4.65 -9.34 7.71
N LEU A 125 -5.12 -8.22 7.28
CA LEU A 125 -6.41 -7.66 7.66
C LEU A 125 -7.54 -8.61 7.23
#